data_4b9d98b0d25c64afa11ece9b2f55880b
#
_entry.id   4b9d98b0d25c64afa11ece9b2f55880b
#
_cell.length_a   1.000
_cell.length_b   1.000
_cell.length_c   1.000
_cell.angle_alpha   90.00
_cell.angle_beta   90.00
_cell.angle_gamma   90.00
#
_symmetry.space_group_name_H-M   'P 1'
#
loop_
_entity.id
_entity.type
_entity.pdbx_description
1 polymer ?
#
loop_
_entity_poly.entity_id
_entity_poly.type
_entity_poly.pdbx_seq_one_letter_code
_entity_poly.pdbx_strand_id
1 'polypeptide(L)'
;MAAVLAMGSAIASAQTADPPPQQDKIEQSTDLEQAAERENEQAALSAELFYEILVAEMAAQEGALTDAQALMMEAARGSNNEKLYRRATELAIQSRSGDRALRNARAWLEAYP
;
A
#
# COMPACT_ATOMS: atom_id res chain seq x y z
N MET A 1 1.46 -72.98 -32.76
CA MET A 1 1.63 -72.48 -32.54
C MET A 1 1.69 -71.29 -32.18
N ALA A 2 1.68 -70.70 -31.87
CA ALA A 2 1.59 -69.83 -31.60
C ALA A 2 1.60 -68.70 -31.10
N ALA A 3 1.57 -68.31 -30.83
CA ALA A 3 1.48 -67.43 -30.46
C ALA A 3 1.49 -66.31 -30.05
N VAL A 4 1.47 -65.81 -29.96
CA VAL A 4 1.40 -64.84 -29.69
C VAL A 4 1.42 -63.81 -29.08
N LEU A 5 1.36 -63.41 -28.85
CA LEU A 5 1.34 -62.48 -28.48
C LEU A 5 1.22 -61.39 -28.05
N ALA A 6 1.08 -61.02 -27.84
CA ALA A 6 0.90 -60.12 -27.47
C ALA A 6 1.07 -59.05 -27.05
N MET A 7 1.07 -58.55 -26.96
CA MET A 7 1.12 -57.64 -26.69
C MET A 7 1.04 -56.60 -26.12
N GLY A 8 0.93 -56.27 -25.88
CA GLY A 8 0.86 -55.34 -25.48
C GLY A 8 0.94 -54.28 -25.23
N SER A 9 0.85 -53.90 -25.04
CA SER A 9 0.85 -52.98 -25.03
C SER A 9 0.61 -51.95 -24.55
N ALA A 10 0.36 -51.70 -24.32
CA ALA A 10 0.02 -50.86 -23.79
C ALA A 10 0.39 -49.69 -23.52
N ILE A 11 0.42 -49.35 -23.43
CA ILE A 11 0.78 -48.34 -23.22
C ILE A 11 0.51 -47.28 -22.84
N ALA A 12 0.52 -46.88 -22.66
CA ALA A 12 0.46 -45.90 -22.55
C ALA A 12 0.08 -44.96 -22.03
N SER A 13 -0.24 -44.76 -22.19
CA SER A 13 -0.86 -44.07 -21.76
C SER A 13 -0.68 -43.09 -21.02
N ALA A 14 -0.57 -43.10 -20.58
CA ALA A 14 -0.49 -42.39 -19.76
C ALA A 14 -0.26 -41.09 -19.90
N GLN A 15 0.07 -40.87 -20.47
CA GLN A 15 0.46 -39.76 -20.54
C GLN A 15 -0.32 -38.83 -20.46
N THR A 16 -0.98 -38.94 -20.58
CA THR A 16 -1.79 -38.11 -20.54
C THR A 16 -1.74 -37.13 -19.76
N ALA A 17 -1.61 -37.20 -19.10
CA ALA A 17 -1.71 -36.36 -18.28
C ALA A 17 -1.30 -35.10 -18.42
N ASP A 18 -1.07 -34.64 -18.58
CA ASP A 18 -0.65 -33.60 -18.57
C ASP A 18 -0.77 -32.49 -18.40
N PRO A 19 -0.85 -31.88 -18.24
CA PRO A 19 -1.04 -30.81 -18.18
C PRO A 19 -0.36 -29.86 -17.87
N PRO A 20 0.12 -29.38 -17.90
CA PRO A 20 0.67 -28.56 -17.62
C PRO A 20 0.58 -27.45 -17.55
N PRO A 21 0.42 -27.19 -17.42
CA PRO A 21 0.22 -26.12 -17.06
C PRO A 21 1.17 -25.07 -17.07
N GLN A 22 1.72 -24.82 -17.97
CA GLN A 22 2.55 -23.66 -18.04
C GLN A 22 1.77 -22.38 -17.89
N GLN A 23 0.54 -22.36 -18.34
CA GLN A 23 -0.29 -21.20 -18.11
C GLN A 23 -0.51 -20.93 -16.65
N ASP A 24 -0.74 -21.97 -15.86
CA ASP A 24 -0.90 -21.80 -14.42
C ASP A 24 0.35 -21.23 -13.80
N LYS A 25 1.51 -21.69 -14.25
CA LYS A 25 2.78 -21.16 -13.73
C LYS A 25 3.00 -19.71 -14.15
N ILE A 26 2.63 -19.36 -15.38
CA ILE A 26 2.76 -17.99 -15.85
C ILE A 26 1.81 -17.08 -15.09
N GLU A 27 0.57 -17.50 -14.86
CA GLU A 27 -0.39 -16.73 -14.10
C GLU A 27 0.08 -16.54 -12.66
N GLN A 28 0.61 -17.59 -12.04
CA GLN A 28 1.14 -17.50 -10.68
C GLN A 28 2.34 -16.57 -10.61
N SER A 29 3.23 -16.64 -11.59
CA SER A 29 4.38 -15.74 -11.65
C SER A 29 3.94 -14.30 -11.81
N THR A 30 2.94 -14.04 -12.65
CA THR A 30 2.40 -12.71 -12.85
C THR A 30 1.76 -12.19 -11.56
N ASP A 31 1.00 -13.04 -10.88
CA ASP A 31 0.37 -12.67 -9.61
C ASP A 31 1.41 -12.34 -8.54
N LEU A 32 2.50 -13.11 -8.47
CA LEU A 32 3.57 -12.86 -7.53
C LEU A 32 4.32 -11.58 -7.86
N GLU A 33 4.56 -11.32 -9.13
CA GLU A 33 5.19 -10.07 -9.57
C GLU A 33 4.33 -8.88 -9.24
N GLN A 34 3.02 -8.97 -9.49
CA GLN A 34 2.08 -7.91 -9.15
C GLN A 34 2.00 -7.69 -7.65
N ALA A 35 2.03 -8.77 -6.87
CA ALA A 35 2.03 -8.65 -5.41
C ALA A 35 3.30 -7.95 -4.93
N ALA A 36 4.45 -8.30 -5.49
CA ALA A 36 5.72 -7.67 -5.14
C ALA A 36 5.71 -6.18 -5.52
N GLU A 37 5.16 -5.85 -6.69
CA GLU A 37 5.03 -4.45 -7.11
C GLU A 37 4.16 -3.66 -6.16
N ARG A 38 3.04 -4.24 -5.72
CA ARG A 38 2.15 -3.57 -4.74
C ARG A 38 2.84 -3.36 -3.41
N GLU A 39 3.59 -4.34 -2.95
CA GLU A 39 4.35 -4.20 -1.71
C GLU A 39 5.40 -3.11 -1.83
N ASN A 40 6.09 -3.05 -2.96
CA ASN A 40 7.09 -2.02 -3.21
C ASN A 40 6.45 -0.64 -3.27
N GLU A 41 5.29 -0.51 -3.92
CA GLU A 41 4.56 0.74 -3.98
C GLU A 41 4.10 1.18 -2.60
N GLN A 42 3.58 0.25 -1.79
CA GLN A 42 3.15 0.54 -0.43
C GLN A 42 4.32 0.97 0.44
N ALA A 43 5.47 0.30 0.29
CA ALA A 43 6.66 0.65 1.04
C ALA A 43 7.14 2.05 0.66
N ALA A 44 7.10 2.39 -0.63
CA ALA A 44 7.50 3.71 -1.12
C ALA A 44 6.57 4.79 -0.57
N LEU A 45 5.25 4.55 -0.60
CA LEU A 45 4.27 5.48 -0.05
C LEU A 45 4.45 5.66 1.46
N SER A 46 4.75 4.59 2.18
CA SER A 46 5.01 4.66 3.62
C SER A 46 6.26 5.44 3.94
N ALA A 47 7.31 5.29 3.13
CA ALA A 47 8.55 6.04 3.31
C ALA A 47 8.34 7.52 3.01
N GLU A 48 7.58 7.83 1.96
CA GLU A 48 7.24 9.21 1.62
C GLU A 48 6.43 9.86 2.72
N LEU A 49 5.43 9.16 3.23
CA LEU A 49 4.60 9.65 4.33
C LEU A 49 5.44 9.91 5.57
N PHE A 50 6.32 8.98 5.92
CA PHE A 50 7.23 9.15 7.05
C PHE A 50 8.09 10.39 6.89
N TYR A 51 8.63 10.60 5.68
CA TYR A 51 9.44 11.77 5.40
C TYR A 51 8.64 13.06 5.55
N GLU A 52 7.42 13.09 5.05
CA GLU A 52 6.54 14.25 5.19
C GLU A 52 6.26 14.57 6.65
N ILE A 53 5.97 13.55 7.44
CA ILE A 53 5.71 13.73 8.87
C ILE A 53 6.97 14.25 9.57
N LEU A 54 8.11 13.69 9.23
CA LEU A 54 9.38 14.12 9.83
C LEU A 54 9.67 15.59 9.52
N VAL A 55 9.50 15.99 8.26
CA VAL A 55 9.72 17.38 7.86
C VAL A 55 8.75 18.31 8.58
N ALA A 56 7.50 17.90 8.71
CA ALA A 56 6.49 18.67 9.44
C ALA A 56 6.88 18.85 10.91
N GLU A 57 7.31 17.78 11.57
CA GLU A 57 7.73 17.86 12.97
C GLU A 57 8.99 18.69 13.15
N MET A 58 9.92 18.62 12.22
CA MET A 58 11.11 19.47 12.24
C MET A 58 10.74 20.94 12.11
N ALA A 59 9.83 21.25 11.19
CA ALA A 59 9.33 22.60 11.04
C ALA A 59 8.67 23.09 12.33
N ALA A 60 7.92 22.22 12.99
CA ALA A 60 7.28 22.56 14.27
C ALA A 60 8.32 22.86 15.34
N GLN A 61 9.38 22.08 15.40
CA GLN A 61 10.47 22.31 16.37
C GLN A 61 11.18 23.62 16.12
N GLU A 62 11.27 24.03 14.89
CA GLU A 62 11.88 25.30 14.52
C GLU A 62 10.94 26.49 14.75
N GLY A 63 9.72 26.25 15.13
CA GLY A 63 8.73 27.28 15.38
C GLY A 63 7.96 27.69 14.14
N ALA A 64 8.19 27.03 13.00
CA ALA A 64 7.46 27.29 11.76
C ALA A 64 6.12 26.55 11.78
N LEU A 65 5.26 26.94 12.72
CA LEU A 65 4.02 26.20 13.00
C LEU A 65 3.01 26.25 11.84
N THR A 66 2.98 27.35 11.11
CA THR A 66 2.11 27.49 9.95
C THR A 66 2.49 26.49 8.86
N ASP A 67 3.78 26.38 8.59
CA ASP A 67 4.27 25.42 7.60
C ASP A 67 4.10 23.98 8.12
N ALA A 68 4.39 23.76 9.39
CA ALA A 68 4.27 22.45 9.99
C ALA A 68 2.85 21.92 9.90
N GLN A 69 1.85 22.73 10.22
CA GLN A 69 0.46 22.27 10.17
C GLN A 69 0.03 22.00 8.72
N ALA A 70 0.49 22.78 7.76
CA ALA A 70 0.15 22.55 6.36
C ALA A 70 0.75 21.24 5.84
N LEU A 71 2.00 20.99 6.18
CA LEU A 71 2.67 19.74 5.81
C LEU A 71 2.01 18.53 6.48
N MET A 72 1.63 18.68 7.75
CA MET A 72 0.96 17.61 8.47
C MET A 72 -0.42 17.33 7.90
N MET A 73 -1.14 18.36 7.46
CA MET A 73 -2.43 18.17 6.79
C MET A 73 -2.29 17.44 5.47
N GLU A 74 -1.26 17.74 4.70
CA GLU A 74 -1.00 16.99 3.47
C GLU A 74 -0.75 15.53 3.76
N ALA A 75 0.07 15.25 4.77
CA ALA A 75 0.33 13.88 5.19
C ALA A 75 -0.95 13.20 5.66
N ALA A 76 -1.81 13.91 6.38
CA ALA A 76 -3.08 13.38 6.87
C ALA A 76 -4.00 12.99 5.71
N ARG A 77 -4.11 13.85 4.71
CA ARG A 77 -4.96 13.60 3.55
C ARG A 77 -4.46 12.43 2.71
N GLY A 78 -3.16 12.22 2.69
CA GLY A 78 -2.56 11.13 1.93
C GLY A 78 -2.48 9.81 2.67
N SER A 79 -3.06 9.73 3.87
CA SER A 79 -2.98 8.54 4.70
C SER A 79 -4.32 8.24 5.36
N ASN A 80 -4.45 7.04 5.90
CA ASN A 80 -5.63 6.66 6.68
C ASN A 80 -5.31 6.71 8.17
N ASN A 81 -4.64 7.75 8.59
CA ASN A 81 -4.23 7.90 9.98
C ASN A 81 -4.84 9.14 10.60
N GLU A 82 -5.87 8.93 11.41
CA GLU A 82 -6.58 10.00 12.10
C GLU A 82 -5.67 10.86 12.97
N LYS A 83 -4.63 10.26 13.52
CA LYS A 83 -3.71 10.98 14.41
C LYS A 83 -3.02 12.14 13.73
N LEU A 84 -2.83 12.06 12.41
CA LEU A 84 -2.21 13.13 11.65
C LEU A 84 -3.14 14.34 11.53
N TYR A 85 -4.44 14.12 11.39
CA TYR A 85 -5.42 15.20 11.43
C TYR A 85 -5.41 15.90 12.78
N ARG A 86 -5.34 15.10 13.84
CA ARG A 86 -5.26 15.65 15.20
C ARG A 86 -4.01 16.50 15.35
N ARG A 87 -2.87 15.97 14.94
CA ARG A 87 -1.60 16.67 15.07
C ARG A 87 -1.61 17.98 14.28
N ALA A 88 -2.13 17.96 13.04
CA ALA A 88 -2.23 19.16 12.22
C ALA A 88 -3.11 20.22 12.90
N THR A 89 -4.20 19.79 13.50
CA THR A 89 -5.11 20.69 14.21
C THR A 89 -4.44 21.28 15.44
N GLU A 90 -3.71 20.47 16.20
CA GLU A 90 -2.93 20.94 17.36
C GLU A 90 -1.90 21.98 16.94
N LEU A 91 -1.20 21.74 15.86
CA LEU A 91 -0.20 22.69 15.34
C LEU A 91 -0.86 24.00 14.92
N ALA A 92 -2.02 23.92 14.31
CA ALA A 92 -2.77 25.12 13.92
C ALA A 92 -3.20 25.92 15.16
N ILE A 93 -3.62 25.24 16.22
CA ILE A 93 -3.97 25.88 17.48
C ILE A 93 -2.75 26.53 18.08
N GLN A 94 -1.62 25.84 18.09
CA GLN A 94 -0.36 26.40 18.62
C GLN A 94 0.10 27.62 17.84
N SER A 95 -0.17 27.64 16.54
CA SER A 95 0.15 28.81 15.71
C SER A 95 -0.82 29.96 15.92
N ARG A 96 -1.81 29.78 16.76
CA ARG A 96 -2.85 30.75 17.06
C ARG A 96 -3.68 31.16 15.85
N SER A 97 -3.83 30.24 14.91
CA SER A 97 -4.65 30.45 13.74
C SER A 97 -5.97 29.69 13.90
N GLY A 98 -6.97 30.37 14.45
CA GLY A 98 -8.28 29.75 14.62
C GLY A 98 -8.91 29.31 13.31
N ASP A 99 -8.68 30.07 12.23
CA ASP A 99 -9.22 29.72 10.92
C ASP A 99 -8.64 28.40 10.40
N ARG A 100 -7.33 28.22 10.56
CA ARG A 100 -6.68 26.98 10.14
C ARG A 100 -7.10 25.82 11.02
N ALA A 101 -7.14 26.06 12.31
CA ALA A 101 -7.56 25.01 13.25
C ALA A 101 -8.98 24.54 12.92
N LEU A 102 -9.87 25.47 12.60
CA LEU A 102 -11.23 25.12 12.25
C LEU A 102 -11.31 24.36 10.92
N ARG A 103 -10.55 24.79 9.91
CA ARG A 103 -10.52 24.09 8.64
C ARG A 103 -9.97 22.67 8.81
N ASN A 104 -8.91 22.54 9.60
CA ASN A 104 -8.31 21.23 9.86
C ASN A 104 -9.27 20.31 10.61
N ALA A 105 -9.96 20.86 11.60
CA ALA A 105 -10.94 20.10 12.35
C ALA A 105 -12.12 19.66 11.48
N ARG A 106 -12.58 20.50 10.57
CA ARG A 106 -13.64 20.15 9.64
C ARG A 106 -13.20 19.04 8.69
N ALA A 107 -11.98 19.14 8.15
CA ALA A 107 -11.44 18.10 7.30
C ALA A 107 -11.31 16.78 8.05
N TRP A 108 -10.91 16.85 9.30
CA TRP A 108 -10.81 15.69 10.17
C TRP A 108 -12.20 15.04 10.34
N LEU A 109 -13.21 15.85 10.65
CA LEU A 109 -14.56 15.34 10.83
C LEU A 109 -15.12 14.71 9.55
N GLU A 110 -14.81 15.29 8.39
CA GLU A 110 -15.24 14.74 7.11
C GLU A 110 -14.58 13.39 6.83
N ALA A 111 -13.32 13.25 7.20
CA ALA A 111 -12.59 12.00 6.98
C ALA A 111 -12.97 10.91 7.98
N TYR A 112 -13.32 11.31 9.21
CA TYR A 112 -13.65 10.39 10.32
C TYR A 112 -14.88 10.91 11.04
N PRO A 113 -16.04 10.76 10.43
CA PRO A 113 -17.30 11.27 10.98
C PRO A 113 -17.74 10.58 12.27
#